data_216feb371bbb16430c88a7b92e686b3c
#
_entry.id   216feb371bbb16430c88a7b92e686b3c
#
_cell.length_a   1.000
_cell.length_b   1.000
_cell.length_c   1.000
_cell.angle_alpha   90.00
_cell.angle_beta   90.00
_cell.angle_gamma   90.00
#
_symmetry.space_group_name_H-M   'P 1'
#
loop_
_entity.id
_entity.type
_entity.pdbx_description
1 polymer ?
#
loop_
_entity_poly.entity_id
_entity_poly.type
_entity_poly.pdbx_seq_one_letter_code
_entity_poly.pdbx_strand_id
1 'polypeptide(L)'
;MLNITRKRMISYDTDIQNTPEKAHNSDLIKIGISQGDTNGVGYELILKTFSDPGMLELCTPIIFGHVKVANFHRKTLGLNTPLQVIARAEDAVAGKLNIVNCSDDEINVEFGKPCAESGMAAFTSLEKAAESYKNGAFDVLVTAPISKSDIQNDEFRFVGHTEYLQDRFGNE
;
A
#
# COMPACT_ATOMS: atom_id res chain seq x y z
N MET A 1 -5.92 11.04 -25.44
CA MET A 1 -4.65 10.39 -25.83
C MET A 1 -3.80 10.36 -24.57
N LEU A 2 -3.79 9.22 -23.84
CA LEU A 2 -3.02 9.07 -22.59
C LEU A 2 -1.53 8.99 -22.92
N ASN A 3 -0.78 10.01 -22.56
CA ASN A 3 0.66 9.97 -22.61
C ASN A 3 1.17 9.43 -21.26
N ILE A 4 1.15 8.09 -21.13
CA ILE A 4 1.83 7.41 -20.02
C ILE A 4 3.31 7.49 -20.33
N THR A 5 4.03 8.35 -19.62
CA THR A 5 5.49 8.40 -19.73
C THR A 5 6.06 7.09 -19.20
N ARG A 6 6.19 6.12 -20.10
CA ARG A 6 6.84 4.83 -19.87
C ARG A 6 8.33 5.06 -19.60
N LYS A 7 8.74 5.05 -18.36
CA LYS A 7 10.13 4.73 -18.02
C LYS A 7 10.27 3.20 -17.97
N ARG A 8 10.91 2.66 -18.99
CA ARG A 8 11.36 1.26 -19.22
C ARG A 8 10.29 0.23 -19.58
N MET A 9 10.23 -0.10 -20.86
CA MET A 9 9.78 -1.42 -21.34
C MET A 9 10.87 -2.44 -21.02
N ILE A 10 10.51 -3.48 -20.28
CA ILE A 10 11.30 -4.71 -20.18
C ILE A 10 11.01 -5.49 -21.46
N SER A 11 11.99 -5.60 -22.37
CA SER A 11 11.92 -6.52 -23.49
C SER A 11 12.16 -7.94 -22.96
N TYR A 12 11.20 -8.82 -23.15
CA TYR A 12 11.41 -10.26 -22.95
C TYR A 12 12.17 -10.80 -24.14
N ASP A 13 13.49 -10.89 -24.05
CA ASP A 13 14.29 -11.72 -24.93
C ASP A 13 14.23 -13.18 -24.44
N THR A 14 13.79 -14.06 -25.32
CA THR A 14 13.64 -15.49 -25.12
C THR A 14 14.99 -16.22 -25.24
N ASP A 15 15.93 -15.95 -24.37
CA ASP A 15 17.11 -16.79 -24.19
C ASP A 15 17.17 -17.30 -22.75
N ILE A 16 16.59 -18.49 -22.58
CA ILE A 16 16.64 -19.27 -21.35
C ILE A 16 18.04 -19.87 -21.20
N GLN A 17 18.99 -19.10 -20.74
CA GLN A 17 20.24 -19.55 -20.11
C GLN A 17 20.95 -18.37 -19.43
N ASN A 18 20.31 -17.75 -18.42
CA ASN A 18 21.04 -17.00 -17.41
C ASN A 18 20.28 -17.07 -16.09
N THR A 19 20.90 -17.69 -15.10
CA THR A 19 20.52 -17.52 -13.70
C THR A 19 20.39 -16.03 -13.44
N PRO A 20 19.28 -15.51 -12.90
CA PRO A 20 19.18 -14.08 -12.66
C PRO A 20 20.29 -13.68 -11.68
N GLU A 21 21.22 -12.84 -12.15
CA GLU A 21 22.06 -12.07 -11.24
C GLU A 21 21.12 -11.41 -10.22
N LYS A 22 21.45 -11.56 -8.93
CA LYS A 22 20.69 -10.92 -7.85
C LYS A 22 20.52 -9.44 -8.20
N ALA A 23 19.31 -9.04 -8.52
CA ALA A 23 18.99 -7.64 -8.81
C ALA A 23 19.58 -6.79 -7.69
N HIS A 24 20.38 -5.78 -8.05
CA HIS A 24 20.92 -4.85 -7.07
C HIS A 24 19.72 -4.23 -6.32
N ASN A 25 19.75 -4.25 -5.00
CA ASN A 25 18.66 -3.86 -4.10
C ASN A 25 18.11 -2.43 -4.35
N SER A 26 18.82 -1.62 -5.14
CA SER A 26 18.43 -0.26 -5.56
C SER A 26 17.46 -0.20 -6.75
N ASP A 27 17.26 -1.31 -7.48
CA ASP A 27 16.48 -1.35 -8.72
C ASP A 27 15.10 -2.01 -8.56
N LEU A 28 14.73 -2.42 -7.34
CA LEU A 28 13.43 -3.02 -7.07
C LEU A 28 12.32 -1.98 -7.19
N ILE A 29 11.23 -2.35 -7.88
CA ILE A 29 10.01 -1.54 -7.95
C ILE A 29 9.49 -1.25 -6.55
N LYS A 30 9.27 0.02 -6.23
CA LYS A 30 8.63 0.45 -4.99
C LYS A 30 7.12 0.46 -5.17
N ILE A 31 6.41 -0.21 -4.25
CA ILE A 31 4.96 -0.33 -4.28
C ILE A 31 4.36 0.33 -3.04
N GLY A 32 3.62 1.43 -3.23
CA GLY A 32 2.80 2.04 -2.18
C GLY A 32 1.47 1.30 -2.04
N ILE A 33 1.07 0.96 -0.81
CA ILE A 33 -0.12 0.17 -0.53
C ILE A 33 -0.97 0.90 0.50
N SER A 34 -2.20 1.32 0.15
CA SER A 34 -3.13 1.85 1.15
C SER A 34 -3.70 0.72 2.02
N GLN A 35 -3.86 0.96 3.34
CA GLN A 35 -4.28 -0.08 4.29
C GLN A 35 -5.70 -0.60 4.09
N GLY A 36 -6.59 0.22 3.49
CA GLY A 36 -8.01 -0.08 3.37
C GLY A 36 -8.77 0.00 4.70
N ASP A 37 -9.88 -0.72 4.78
CA ASP A 37 -10.72 -0.80 5.99
C ASP A 37 -9.96 -1.48 7.13
N THR A 38 -9.81 -0.79 8.27
CA THR A 38 -9.12 -1.31 9.45
C THR A 38 -9.83 -2.47 10.12
N ASN A 39 -11.15 -2.61 9.92
CA ASN A 39 -11.98 -3.71 10.41
C ASN A 39 -12.13 -4.85 9.40
N GLY A 40 -11.57 -4.68 8.20
CA GLY A 40 -11.64 -5.61 7.09
C GLY A 40 -10.40 -6.47 6.92
N VAL A 41 -10.26 -7.04 5.71
CA VAL A 41 -9.21 -8.02 5.36
C VAL A 41 -7.92 -7.37 4.83
N GLY A 42 -7.86 -6.03 4.71
CA GLY A 42 -6.74 -5.33 4.06
C GLY A 42 -5.39 -5.69 4.66
N TYR A 43 -5.22 -5.52 5.97
CA TYR A 43 -3.97 -5.89 6.65
C TYR A 43 -3.68 -7.40 6.62
N GLU A 44 -4.70 -8.24 6.68
CA GLU A 44 -4.50 -9.70 6.54
C GLU A 44 -3.87 -10.04 5.20
N LEU A 45 -4.42 -9.50 4.10
CA LEU A 45 -3.88 -9.71 2.76
C LEU A 45 -2.44 -9.21 2.64
N ILE A 46 -2.17 -7.99 3.09
CA ILE A 46 -0.84 -7.39 3.04
C ILE A 46 0.17 -8.22 3.85
N LEU A 47 -0.14 -8.48 5.11
CA LEU A 47 0.77 -9.17 6.02
C LEU A 47 1.04 -10.62 5.58
N LYS A 48 0.03 -11.35 5.09
CA LYS A 48 0.20 -12.71 4.56
C LYS A 48 1.02 -12.72 3.27
N THR A 49 0.78 -11.78 2.35
CA THR A 49 1.54 -11.66 1.10
C THR A 49 3.04 -11.47 1.38
N PHE A 50 3.37 -10.55 2.27
CA PHE A 50 4.77 -10.22 2.57
C PHE A 50 5.36 -11.02 3.75
N SER A 51 4.64 -12.06 4.24
CA SER A 51 5.22 -13.07 5.10
C SER A 51 6.13 -14.04 4.34
N ASP A 52 5.95 -14.14 3.01
CA ASP A 52 6.86 -14.83 2.13
C ASP A 52 8.08 -13.94 1.81
N PRO A 53 9.30 -14.33 2.21
CA PRO A 53 10.51 -13.55 1.89
C PRO A 53 10.74 -13.35 0.39
N GLY A 54 10.29 -14.28 -0.45
CA GLY A 54 10.39 -14.17 -1.91
C GLY A 54 9.67 -12.95 -2.47
N MET A 55 8.60 -12.49 -1.83
CA MET A 55 7.89 -11.28 -2.24
C MET A 55 8.73 -10.01 -2.04
N LEU A 56 9.60 -10.01 -1.01
CA LEU A 56 10.51 -8.88 -0.73
C LEU A 56 11.74 -8.85 -1.65
N GLU A 57 11.97 -9.93 -2.40
CA GLU A 57 13.00 -9.97 -3.46
C GLU A 57 12.47 -9.41 -4.79
N LEU A 58 11.14 -9.36 -4.96
CA LEU A 58 10.48 -8.88 -6.18
C LEU A 58 10.20 -7.37 -6.16
N CYS A 59 9.95 -6.79 -4.97
CA CYS A 59 9.59 -5.39 -4.82
C CYS A 59 9.93 -4.85 -3.43
N THR A 60 9.86 -3.52 -3.29
CA THR A 60 9.96 -2.81 -2.01
C THR A 60 8.57 -2.30 -1.61
N PRO A 61 7.82 -3.03 -0.77
CA PRO A 61 6.49 -2.62 -0.35
C PRO A 61 6.52 -1.53 0.72
N ILE A 62 5.59 -0.56 0.61
CA ILE A 62 5.42 0.56 1.53
C ILE A 62 3.93 0.67 1.88
N ILE A 63 3.57 0.28 3.09
CA ILE A 63 2.20 0.44 3.61
C ILE A 63 2.01 1.90 4.03
N PHE A 64 0.93 2.52 3.59
CA PHE A 64 0.40 3.74 4.17
C PHE A 64 -0.71 3.34 5.14
N GLY A 65 -0.49 3.52 6.45
CA GLY A 65 -1.48 3.01 7.40
C GLY A 65 -1.13 3.32 8.86
N HIS A 66 -1.90 2.74 9.77
CA HIS A 66 -1.73 2.89 11.20
C HIS A 66 -0.86 1.77 11.76
N VAL A 67 0.32 2.12 12.29
CA VAL A 67 1.28 1.14 12.84
C VAL A 67 0.68 0.33 13.98
N LYS A 68 -0.11 0.95 14.88
CA LYS A 68 -0.77 0.23 15.99
C LYS A 68 -1.78 -0.79 15.46
N VAL A 69 -2.59 -0.43 14.46
CA VAL A 69 -3.57 -1.32 13.81
C VAL A 69 -2.88 -2.45 13.08
N ALA A 70 -1.84 -2.17 12.29
CA ALA A 70 -1.03 -3.19 11.63
C ALA A 70 -0.46 -4.23 12.61
N ASN A 71 0.08 -3.76 13.74
CA ASN A 71 0.59 -4.63 14.80
C ASN A 71 -0.51 -5.44 15.50
N PHE A 72 -1.70 -4.86 15.69
CA PHE A 72 -2.86 -5.57 16.23
C PHE A 72 -3.27 -6.73 15.30
N HIS A 73 -3.45 -6.47 13.98
CA HIS A 73 -3.75 -7.51 13.00
C HIS A 73 -2.68 -8.59 12.98
N ARG A 74 -1.40 -8.20 12.93
CA ARG A 74 -0.28 -9.12 12.94
C ARG A 74 -0.31 -10.09 14.14
N LYS A 75 -0.56 -9.55 15.33
CA LYS A 75 -0.66 -10.36 16.56
C LYS A 75 -1.87 -11.29 16.53
N THR A 76 -3.03 -10.77 16.13
CA THR A 76 -4.28 -11.55 16.08
C THR A 76 -4.19 -12.70 15.08
N LEU A 77 -3.51 -12.49 13.95
CA LEU A 77 -3.29 -13.49 12.91
C LEU A 77 -2.13 -14.46 13.24
N GLY A 78 -1.40 -14.25 14.34
CA GLY A 78 -0.24 -15.06 14.71
C GLY A 78 0.93 -14.94 13.73
N LEU A 79 1.04 -13.82 12.99
CA LEU A 79 2.08 -13.61 11.99
C LEU A 79 3.32 -12.96 12.61
N ASN A 80 4.50 -13.40 12.14
CA ASN A 80 5.79 -12.87 12.57
C ASN A 80 6.43 -11.90 11.55
N THR A 81 5.65 -11.44 10.55
CA THR A 81 6.12 -10.51 9.52
C THR A 81 6.60 -9.20 10.15
N PRO A 82 7.90 -8.87 10.11
CA PRO A 82 8.41 -7.66 10.74
C PRO A 82 8.00 -6.43 9.91
N LEU A 83 7.56 -5.37 10.61
CA LEU A 83 7.25 -4.08 10.01
C LEU A 83 8.42 -3.12 10.24
N GLN A 84 8.90 -2.51 9.16
CA GLN A 84 9.88 -1.43 9.19
C GLN A 84 9.16 -0.09 9.20
N VAL A 85 9.05 0.55 10.35
CA VAL A 85 8.45 1.89 10.45
C VAL A 85 9.40 2.92 9.87
N ILE A 86 8.89 3.74 8.95
CA ILE A 86 9.63 4.81 8.28
C ILE A 86 8.85 6.11 8.36
N ALA A 87 9.54 7.24 8.28
CA ALA A 87 8.91 8.56 8.35
C ALA A 87 8.25 8.95 7.02
N ARG A 88 8.87 8.62 5.89
CA ARG A 88 8.42 8.96 4.53
C ARG A 88 8.67 7.79 3.59
N ALA A 89 7.93 7.74 2.48
CA ALA A 89 8.05 6.67 1.49
C ALA A 89 9.45 6.61 0.83
N GLU A 90 10.11 7.75 0.71
CA GLU A 90 11.48 7.85 0.16
C GLU A 90 12.50 7.08 1.02
N ASP A 91 12.25 6.96 2.33
CA ASP A 91 13.11 6.27 3.30
C ASP A 91 12.91 4.75 3.28
N ALA A 92 12.15 4.21 2.30
CA ALA A 92 11.85 2.79 2.20
C ALA A 92 13.11 1.92 2.05
N VAL A 93 13.19 0.89 2.87
CA VAL A 93 14.30 -0.06 2.92
C VAL A 93 13.93 -1.29 2.09
N ALA A 94 14.74 -1.60 1.07
CA ALA A 94 14.58 -2.80 0.25
C ALA A 94 14.73 -4.08 1.11
N GLY A 95 13.97 -5.13 0.76
CA GLY A 95 13.94 -6.37 1.52
C GLY A 95 13.18 -6.28 2.85
N LYS A 96 12.43 -5.20 3.08
CA LYS A 96 11.60 -4.99 4.26
C LYS A 96 10.17 -4.63 3.86
N LEU A 97 9.21 -5.04 4.69
CA LEU A 97 7.85 -4.53 4.63
C LEU A 97 7.81 -3.19 5.39
N ASN A 98 7.85 -2.09 4.63
CA ASN A 98 7.88 -0.74 5.18
C ASN A 98 6.47 -0.27 5.54
N ILE A 99 6.34 0.60 6.54
CA ILE A 99 5.08 1.26 6.89
C ILE A 99 5.31 2.73 7.26
N VAL A 100 4.58 3.61 6.59
CA VAL A 100 4.46 5.05 6.93
C VAL A 100 3.24 5.21 7.82
N ASN A 101 3.42 5.79 9.02
CA ASN A 101 2.30 6.06 9.91
C ASN A 101 1.44 7.21 9.38
N CYS A 102 0.17 6.94 9.11
CA CYS A 102 -0.75 7.94 8.53
C CYS A 102 -1.43 8.82 9.57
N SER A 103 -1.63 8.33 10.80
CA SER A 103 -2.18 9.09 11.92
C SER A 103 -1.76 8.44 13.24
N ASP A 104 -1.77 9.23 14.31
CA ASP A 104 -1.54 8.78 15.69
C ASP A 104 -2.85 8.51 16.44
N ASP A 105 -4.00 8.67 15.77
CA ASP A 105 -5.30 8.44 16.35
C ASP A 105 -5.43 7.02 16.93
N GLU A 106 -6.20 6.90 18.00
CA GLU A 106 -6.55 5.60 18.55
C GLU A 106 -7.73 5.03 17.77
N ILE A 107 -7.49 3.91 17.07
CA ILE A 107 -8.50 3.20 16.30
C ILE A 107 -8.81 1.89 17.02
N ASN A 108 -10.08 1.73 17.41
CA ASN A 108 -10.57 0.48 17.94
C ASN A 108 -10.92 -0.47 16.79
N VAL A 109 -10.22 -1.61 16.70
CA VAL A 109 -10.45 -2.60 15.65
C VAL A 109 -11.50 -3.60 16.08
N GLU A 110 -12.63 -3.65 15.35
CA GLU A 110 -13.69 -4.62 15.53
C GLU A 110 -13.97 -5.33 14.19
N PHE A 111 -13.38 -6.52 14.01
CA PHE A 111 -13.44 -7.25 12.74
C PHE A 111 -14.86 -7.42 12.19
N GLY A 112 -15.04 -7.06 10.91
CA GLY A 112 -16.29 -7.20 10.18
C GLY A 112 -17.39 -6.22 10.59
N LYS A 113 -17.12 -5.26 11.47
CA LYS A 113 -18.09 -4.26 11.88
C LYS A 113 -17.88 -2.95 11.11
N PRO A 114 -18.93 -2.41 10.47
CA PRO A 114 -18.92 -1.07 9.91
C PRO A 114 -18.63 -0.02 10.96
N CYS A 115 -17.75 0.94 10.64
CA CYS A 115 -17.32 1.99 11.57
C CYS A 115 -16.82 3.22 10.82
N ALA A 116 -17.30 4.39 11.18
CA ALA A 116 -16.89 5.66 10.57
C ALA A 116 -15.38 5.94 10.79
N GLU A 117 -14.83 5.56 11.95
CA GLU A 117 -13.39 5.70 12.24
C GLU A 117 -12.55 4.86 11.28
N SER A 118 -12.99 3.62 10.99
CA SER A 118 -12.33 2.76 10.01
C SER A 118 -12.40 3.35 8.60
N GLY A 119 -13.53 3.93 8.23
CA GLY A 119 -13.71 4.62 6.95
C GLY A 119 -12.80 5.83 6.81
N MET A 120 -12.69 6.66 7.84
CA MET A 120 -11.79 7.82 7.86
C MET A 120 -10.32 7.38 7.80
N ALA A 121 -9.94 6.34 8.53
CA ALA A 121 -8.60 5.78 8.49
C ALA A 121 -8.24 5.23 7.10
N ALA A 122 -9.19 4.58 6.43
CA ALA A 122 -9.02 4.11 5.05
C ALA A 122 -8.83 5.26 4.07
N PHE A 123 -9.61 6.34 4.21
CA PHE A 123 -9.49 7.54 3.39
C PHE A 123 -8.14 8.25 3.61
N THR A 124 -7.76 8.52 4.86
CA THR A 124 -6.47 9.15 5.20
C THR A 124 -5.28 8.38 4.63
N SER A 125 -5.34 7.05 4.70
CA SER A 125 -4.32 6.17 4.12
C SER A 125 -4.26 6.29 2.59
N LEU A 126 -5.41 6.26 1.92
CA LEU A 126 -5.51 6.37 0.47
C LEU A 126 -5.01 7.74 -0.01
N GLU A 127 -5.40 8.81 0.67
CA GLU A 127 -5.00 10.18 0.31
C GLU A 127 -3.50 10.38 0.43
N LYS A 128 -2.88 9.97 1.56
CA LYS A 128 -1.43 10.05 1.74
C LYS A 128 -0.66 9.19 0.74
N ALA A 129 -1.18 8.01 0.41
CA ALA A 129 -0.58 7.17 -0.62
C ALA A 129 -0.68 7.83 -2.01
N ALA A 130 -1.83 8.39 -2.37
CA ALA A 130 -2.02 9.09 -3.64
C ALA A 130 -1.13 10.34 -3.77
N GLU A 131 -1.03 11.13 -2.71
CA GLU A 131 -0.13 12.29 -2.66
C GLU A 131 1.35 11.89 -2.82
N SER A 132 1.80 10.87 -2.09
CA SER A 132 3.17 10.37 -2.19
C SER A 132 3.47 9.78 -3.58
N TYR A 133 2.49 9.12 -4.21
CA TYR A 133 2.59 8.65 -5.59
C TYR A 133 2.75 9.82 -6.58
N LYS A 134 1.94 10.85 -6.44
CA LYS A 134 2.01 12.07 -7.26
C LYS A 134 3.38 12.73 -7.16
N ASN A 135 3.99 12.71 -5.99
CA ASN A 135 5.33 13.25 -5.73
C ASN A 135 6.46 12.32 -6.20
N GLY A 136 6.15 11.16 -6.78
CA GLY A 136 7.13 10.22 -7.33
C GLY A 136 7.91 9.42 -6.28
N ALA A 137 7.37 9.27 -5.06
CA ALA A 137 8.04 8.56 -3.96
C ALA A 137 8.11 7.04 -4.19
N PHE A 138 7.25 6.49 -5.03
CA PHE A 138 7.21 5.08 -5.43
C PHE A 138 6.60 4.90 -6.83
N ASP A 139 6.71 3.69 -7.40
CA ASP A 139 6.44 3.44 -8.82
C ASP A 139 5.00 2.98 -9.10
N VAL A 140 4.35 2.29 -8.15
CA VAL A 140 3.03 1.68 -8.32
C VAL A 140 2.19 1.87 -7.06
N LEU A 141 0.94 2.33 -7.23
CA LEU A 141 -0.05 2.42 -6.16
C LEU A 141 -0.98 1.20 -6.21
N VAL A 142 -1.10 0.51 -5.08
CA VAL A 142 -2.03 -0.60 -4.83
C VAL A 142 -2.98 -0.20 -3.71
N THR A 143 -4.26 -0.49 -3.87
CA THR A 143 -5.27 -0.18 -2.85
C THR A 143 -5.81 -1.46 -2.20
N ALA A 144 -5.77 -1.55 -0.87
CA ALA A 144 -6.45 -2.60 -0.14
C ALA A 144 -7.97 -2.35 -0.09
N PRO A 145 -8.79 -3.40 0.15
CA PRO A 145 -10.25 -3.27 0.16
C PRO A 145 -10.76 -2.26 1.19
N ILE A 146 -11.78 -1.49 0.79
CA ILE A 146 -12.49 -0.54 1.65
C ILE A 146 -13.95 -0.98 1.87
N SER A 147 -14.54 -0.56 2.99
CA SER A 147 -16.00 -0.55 3.16
C SER A 147 -16.55 0.70 2.48
N LYS A 148 -17.35 0.50 1.41
CA LYS A 148 -17.90 1.63 0.63
C LYS A 148 -18.88 2.50 1.43
N SER A 149 -19.56 1.92 2.43
CA SER A 149 -20.46 2.66 3.32
C SER A 149 -19.69 3.51 4.32
N ASP A 150 -18.58 2.98 4.85
CA ASP A 150 -17.88 3.58 5.96
C ASP A 150 -16.92 4.70 5.54
N ILE A 151 -16.38 4.60 4.31
CA ILE A 151 -15.48 5.61 3.75
C ILE A 151 -16.21 6.88 3.30
N GLN A 152 -17.55 6.82 3.12
CA GLN A 152 -18.35 7.99 2.69
C GLN A 152 -18.36 9.05 3.80
N ASN A 153 -17.92 10.25 3.46
CA ASN A 153 -17.90 11.42 4.33
C ASN A 153 -17.95 12.70 3.46
N ASP A 154 -17.82 13.86 4.08
CA ASP A 154 -17.87 15.13 3.34
C ASP A 154 -16.70 15.32 2.37
N GLU A 155 -15.57 14.68 2.62
CA GLU A 155 -14.35 14.75 1.79
C GLU A 155 -14.26 13.61 0.77
N PHE A 156 -14.85 12.43 1.07
CA PHE A 156 -14.88 11.28 0.16
C PHE A 156 -16.30 11.00 -0.31
N ARG A 157 -16.68 11.58 -1.47
CA ARG A 157 -18.00 11.43 -2.13
C ARG A 157 -17.94 10.58 -3.39
N PHE A 158 -16.93 9.74 -3.52
CA PHE A 158 -16.71 8.87 -4.68
C PHE A 158 -17.38 7.51 -4.47
N VAL A 159 -17.74 6.83 -5.55
CA VAL A 159 -18.32 5.47 -5.50
C VAL A 159 -17.29 4.45 -5.00
N GLY A 160 -16.00 4.70 -5.25
CA GLY A 160 -14.89 3.85 -4.83
C GLY A 160 -13.52 4.41 -5.22
N HIS A 161 -12.51 3.56 -5.15
CA HIS A 161 -11.13 3.92 -5.47
C HIS A 161 -10.97 4.44 -6.90
N THR A 162 -11.65 3.82 -7.87
CA THR A 162 -11.50 4.15 -9.29
C THR A 162 -11.87 5.59 -9.57
N GLU A 163 -13.03 6.03 -9.10
CA GLU A 163 -13.53 7.39 -9.29
C GLU A 163 -12.66 8.40 -8.54
N TYR A 164 -12.23 8.05 -7.32
CA TYR A 164 -11.31 8.89 -6.55
C TYR A 164 -9.96 9.07 -7.27
N LEU A 165 -9.36 7.98 -7.74
CA LEU A 165 -8.07 8.04 -8.44
C LEU A 165 -8.20 8.71 -9.80
N GLN A 166 -9.35 8.54 -10.50
CA GLN A 166 -9.65 9.26 -11.74
C GLN A 166 -9.70 10.79 -11.51
N ASP A 167 -10.33 11.22 -10.42
CA ASP A 167 -10.38 12.64 -10.05
C ASP A 167 -8.99 13.20 -9.71
N ARG A 168 -8.17 12.42 -8.99
CA ARG A 168 -6.83 12.83 -8.56
C ARG A 168 -5.80 12.84 -9.67
N PHE A 169 -5.90 11.94 -10.67
CA PHE A 169 -4.88 11.70 -11.70
C PHE A 169 -5.40 11.82 -13.14
N GLY A 170 -6.71 11.87 -13.35
CA GLY A 170 -7.32 11.78 -14.69
C GLY A 170 -7.30 13.05 -15.53
N ASN A 171 -6.76 14.14 -15.05
CA ASN A 171 -6.67 15.44 -15.73
C ASN A 171 -5.26 15.80 -16.20
N GLU A 172 -4.36 14.83 -16.27
CA GLU A 172 -3.02 15.01 -16.83
C GLU A 172 -2.85 14.38 -18.20
#